data_02468bba09de1b4d9114f4706e3df97c
#
_entry.id   02468bba09de1b4d9114f4706e3df97c
#
_cell.length_a   1.000
_cell.length_b   1.000
_cell.length_c   1.000
_cell.angle_alpha   90.00
_cell.angle_beta   90.00
_cell.angle_gamma   90.00
#
_symmetry.space_group_name_H-M   'P 1'
#
loop_
_entity.id
_entity.type
_entity.pdbx_description
1 polymer ?
#
loop_
_entity_poly.entity_id
_entity_poly.type
_entity_poly.pdbx_seq_one_letter_code
_entity_poly.pdbx_strand_id
1 'polypeptide(L)'
;MSLDINTKKAKKNAFRISKERGIGASRIRVPGGYLKAEILGMVQEIAEKYGNGTVHLTTRQGFEIEGIRLEDMDEINKMLQPIIDLLDINQEDPDTGYPASGTRNVCACIGNNVCPFANYNTSAFAKRIEKEIFPNDLHFKVALTGCSNDCAKVRLHDFGIIGMTMPQYEASRCVSCKACIKGCKQLSVDALRMENFKIIRDHEKCVGCGVCVTKCPTRALTRSKKKYYKLTLMGRTGKKNPRLGQDFLLWTDEDTIVKIILNTYRFVKEYISPNAPGGKEHIGYIIDRVGFEEYKKWALDGVELMPETIMHDRLYWGGIHFDRRLGEKES
;
A
#
# COMPACT_ATOMS: atom_id res chain seq x y z
N MET A 1 36.15 -18.19 17.45
CA MET A 1 35.04 -19.01 16.96
C MET A 1 34.28 -18.21 15.92
N SER A 2 34.21 -18.70 14.69
CA SER A 2 33.38 -18.07 13.65
C SER A 2 31.93 -18.36 13.98
N LEU A 3 31.19 -17.42 14.48
CA LEU A 3 29.74 -17.52 14.53
C LEU A 3 29.24 -17.55 13.06
N ASP A 4 29.03 -18.77 12.56
CA ASP A 4 28.34 -18.97 11.30
C ASP A 4 26.87 -18.57 11.49
N ILE A 5 26.61 -17.30 11.23
CA ILE A 5 25.28 -16.73 11.37
C ILE A 5 24.41 -17.31 10.28
N ASN A 6 23.43 -18.11 10.68
CA ASN A 6 22.41 -18.59 9.75
C ASN A 6 21.52 -17.43 9.33
N THR A 7 21.93 -16.74 8.25
CA THR A 7 21.22 -15.57 7.71
C THR A 7 19.79 -15.91 7.25
N LYS A 8 19.52 -17.17 6.91
CA LYS A 8 18.16 -17.64 6.57
C LYS A 8 17.31 -17.71 7.84
N LYS A 9 17.85 -18.30 8.94
CA LYS A 9 17.14 -18.33 10.22
C LYS A 9 16.81 -16.93 10.70
N ALA A 10 17.75 -15.98 10.71
CA ALA A 10 17.51 -14.60 11.14
C ALA A 10 16.39 -13.93 10.32
N LYS A 11 16.40 -14.07 9.00
CA LYS A 11 15.35 -13.46 8.14
C LYS A 11 13.97 -14.07 8.34
N LYS A 12 13.87 -15.33 8.74
CA LYS A 12 12.59 -15.98 9.05
C LYS A 12 12.03 -15.58 10.42
N ASN A 13 12.86 -14.97 11.28
CA ASN A 13 12.52 -14.66 12.67
C ASN A 13 12.43 -13.15 12.96
N ALA A 14 11.94 -12.35 12.04
CA ALA A 14 11.79 -10.90 12.17
C ALA A 14 13.11 -10.12 12.36
N PHE A 15 14.26 -10.74 12.03
CA PHE A 15 15.56 -10.09 12.19
C PHE A 15 16.18 -9.69 10.86
N ARG A 16 16.92 -8.62 10.93
CA ARG A 16 17.71 -8.04 9.86
C ARG A 16 19.17 -8.04 10.25
N ILE A 17 20.03 -8.53 9.37
CA ILE A 17 21.48 -8.58 9.60
C ILE A 17 22.05 -7.19 9.33
N SER A 18 22.91 -6.70 10.23
CA SER A 18 23.70 -5.49 10.03
C SER A 18 24.96 -5.76 9.21
N LYS A 19 25.79 -4.74 9.03
CA LYS A 19 27.13 -4.87 8.45
C LYS A 19 28.11 -5.46 9.46
N GLU A 20 27.83 -5.30 10.75
CA GLU A 20 28.62 -5.83 11.83
C GLU A 20 28.27 -7.29 12.07
N ARG A 21 29.29 -8.14 12.18
CA ARG A 21 29.11 -9.58 12.35
C ARG A 21 28.51 -9.89 13.72
N GLY A 22 27.47 -10.71 13.75
CA GLY A 22 26.77 -11.08 14.99
C GLY A 22 25.72 -10.08 15.45
N ILE A 23 25.69 -8.88 14.85
CA ILE A 23 24.75 -7.82 15.19
C ILE A 23 23.67 -7.69 14.12
N GLY A 24 22.45 -7.41 14.54
CA GLY A 24 21.29 -7.20 13.68
C GLY A 24 20.33 -6.18 14.23
N ALA A 25 19.15 -6.20 13.68
CA ALA A 25 18.01 -5.44 14.17
C ALA A 25 16.76 -6.31 14.16
N SER A 26 15.92 -6.20 15.17
CA SER A 26 14.58 -6.77 15.15
C SER A 26 13.65 -5.83 14.41
N ARG A 27 12.83 -6.39 13.52
CA ARG A 27 11.85 -5.62 12.74
C ARG A 27 10.44 -5.98 13.17
N ILE A 28 9.72 -5.02 13.70
CA ILE A 28 8.34 -5.16 14.15
C ILE A 28 7.41 -4.60 13.08
N ARG A 29 6.52 -5.44 12.54
CA ARG A 29 5.47 -5.06 11.59
C ARG A 29 4.34 -4.38 12.33
N VAL A 30 3.76 -3.35 11.71
CA VAL A 30 2.55 -2.68 12.21
C VAL A 30 1.60 -2.48 11.02
N PRO A 31 0.74 -3.46 10.71
CA PRO A 31 -0.17 -3.39 9.59
C PRO A 31 -1.06 -2.14 9.65
N GLY A 32 -1.02 -1.32 8.58
CA GLY A 32 -1.77 -0.08 8.53
C GLY A 32 -1.27 1.03 9.45
N GLY A 33 -0.10 0.86 10.09
CA GLY A 33 0.49 1.86 10.98
C GLY A 33 -0.34 2.19 12.23
N TYR A 34 -1.24 1.28 12.65
CA TYR A 34 -2.16 1.53 13.76
C TYR A 34 -2.03 0.44 14.82
N LEU A 35 -1.67 0.84 16.04
CA LEU A 35 -1.39 -0.05 17.16
C LEU A 35 -1.96 0.50 18.46
N LYS A 36 -2.11 -0.35 19.46
CA LYS A 36 -2.43 0.04 20.83
C LYS A 36 -1.19 0.64 21.50
N ALA A 37 -1.38 1.68 22.32
CA ALA A 37 -0.27 2.41 22.96
C ALA A 37 0.60 1.50 23.87
N GLU A 38 0.02 0.46 24.49
CA GLU A 38 0.74 -0.52 25.31
C GLU A 38 1.91 -1.20 24.59
N ILE A 39 1.80 -1.39 23.25
CA ILE A 39 2.87 -1.97 22.45
C ILE A 39 4.15 -1.12 22.47
N LEU A 40 4.03 0.20 22.61
CA LEU A 40 5.20 1.08 22.69
C LEU A 40 6.07 0.78 23.91
N GLY A 41 5.45 0.45 25.05
CA GLY A 41 6.17 0.03 26.25
C GLY A 41 6.91 -1.29 26.06
N MET A 42 6.28 -2.26 25.38
CA MET A 42 6.93 -3.54 25.05
C MET A 42 8.11 -3.36 24.10
N VAL A 43 7.98 -2.49 23.09
CA VAL A 43 9.06 -2.16 22.16
C VAL A 43 10.21 -1.46 22.88
N GLN A 44 9.92 -0.54 23.81
CA GLN A 44 10.91 0.12 24.65
C GLN A 44 11.70 -0.90 25.48
N GLU A 45 11.02 -1.82 26.16
CA GLU A 45 11.67 -2.84 26.99
C GLU A 45 12.66 -3.71 26.18
N ILE A 46 12.27 -4.13 24.97
CA ILE A 46 13.16 -4.90 24.08
C ILE A 46 14.37 -4.04 23.66
N ALA A 47 14.14 -2.76 23.33
CA ALA A 47 15.21 -1.86 22.89
C ALA A 47 16.24 -1.59 23.99
N GLU A 48 15.79 -1.41 25.24
CA GLU A 48 16.66 -1.16 26.40
C GLU A 48 17.42 -2.41 26.83
N LYS A 49 16.78 -3.58 26.79
CA LYS A 49 17.36 -4.83 27.30
C LYS A 49 18.32 -5.49 26.30
N TYR A 50 17.97 -5.50 25.01
CA TYR A 50 18.68 -6.26 23.99
C TYR A 50 19.27 -5.42 22.85
N GLY A 51 18.80 -4.20 22.68
CA GLY A 51 19.27 -3.27 21.67
C GLY A 51 20.25 -2.24 22.22
N ASN A 52 20.40 -1.15 21.48
CA ASN A 52 21.21 0.01 21.91
C ASN A 52 20.36 1.12 22.59
N GLY A 53 19.15 0.81 23.02
CA GLY A 53 18.22 1.78 23.64
C GLY A 53 17.52 2.70 22.64
N THR A 54 17.66 2.45 21.33
CA THR A 54 17.01 3.26 20.27
C THR A 54 16.03 2.45 19.43
N VAL A 55 15.01 3.13 18.91
CA VAL A 55 14.00 2.54 18.02
C VAL A 55 13.88 3.39 16.75
N HIS A 56 14.08 2.77 15.59
CA HIS A 56 13.89 3.41 14.30
C HIS A 56 12.48 3.20 13.79
N LEU A 57 11.78 4.29 13.44
CA LEU A 57 10.50 4.25 12.74
C LEU A 57 10.74 4.08 11.25
N THR A 58 10.31 2.94 10.71
CA THR A 58 10.55 2.63 9.31
C THR A 58 9.62 3.42 8.38
N THR A 59 10.03 3.63 7.14
CA THR A 59 9.18 4.25 6.10
C THR A 59 7.91 3.42 5.78
N ARG A 60 7.81 2.20 6.35
CA ARG A 60 6.65 1.32 6.23
C ARG A 60 5.87 1.18 7.50
N GLN A 61 5.99 2.17 8.38
CA GLN A 61 5.20 2.27 9.63
C GLN A 61 5.42 1.12 10.61
N GLY A 62 6.56 0.45 10.54
CA GLY A 62 6.98 -0.52 11.56
C GLY A 62 8.12 0.05 12.39
N PHE A 63 8.63 -0.76 13.30
CA PHE A 63 9.78 -0.44 14.13
C PHE A 63 10.99 -1.29 13.73
N GLU A 64 12.19 -0.75 13.89
CA GLU A 64 13.43 -1.52 13.91
C GLU A 64 14.18 -1.18 15.20
N ILE A 65 14.54 -2.19 15.97
CA ILE A 65 15.35 -2.10 17.17
C ILE A 65 16.76 -2.50 16.78
N GLU A 66 17.69 -1.57 16.87
CA GLU A 66 19.07 -1.72 16.42
C GLU A 66 19.98 -2.28 17.53
N GLY A 67 21.18 -2.77 17.13
CA GLY A 67 22.20 -3.21 18.08
C GLY A 67 21.96 -4.58 18.70
N ILE A 68 21.01 -5.35 18.20
CA ILE A 68 20.65 -6.65 18.73
C ILE A 68 21.73 -7.69 18.39
N ARG A 69 22.19 -8.45 19.40
CA ARG A 69 23.02 -9.62 19.17
C ARG A 69 22.14 -10.77 18.65
N LEU A 70 22.54 -11.38 17.54
CA LEU A 70 21.75 -12.45 16.91
C LEU A 70 21.69 -13.73 17.74
N GLU A 71 22.53 -13.87 18.76
CA GLU A 71 22.45 -14.97 19.73
C GLU A 71 21.25 -14.85 20.68
N ASP A 72 20.77 -13.63 20.94
CA ASP A 72 19.61 -13.34 21.80
C ASP A 72 18.27 -13.51 21.08
N MET A 73 18.27 -13.95 19.81
CA MET A 73 17.09 -13.98 18.94
C MET A 73 15.92 -14.77 19.53
N ASP A 74 16.21 -15.92 20.15
CA ASP A 74 15.16 -16.81 20.67
C ASP A 74 14.48 -16.19 21.91
N GLU A 75 15.23 -15.45 22.75
CA GLU A 75 14.66 -14.70 23.90
C GLU A 75 13.84 -13.49 23.44
N ILE A 76 14.32 -12.79 22.43
CA ILE A 76 13.60 -11.65 21.85
C ILE A 76 12.29 -12.11 21.19
N ASN A 77 12.28 -13.28 20.52
CA ASN A 77 11.05 -13.83 19.95
C ASN A 77 9.97 -14.07 21.02
N LYS A 78 10.36 -14.55 22.22
CA LYS A 78 9.41 -14.68 23.35
C LYS A 78 8.81 -13.33 23.75
N MET A 79 9.63 -12.27 23.77
CA MET A 79 9.14 -10.92 24.07
C MET A 79 8.34 -10.30 22.93
N LEU A 80 8.58 -10.69 21.69
CA LEU A 80 7.82 -10.25 20.52
C LEU A 80 6.44 -10.90 20.43
N GLN A 81 6.24 -12.10 21.02
CA GLN A 81 4.99 -12.83 20.87
C GLN A 81 3.77 -12.04 21.35
N PRO A 82 3.74 -11.39 22.52
CA PRO A 82 2.62 -10.55 22.93
C PRO A 82 2.33 -9.39 21.95
N ILE A 83 3.36 -8.82 21.32
CA ILE A 83 3.22 -7.77 20.31
C ILE A 83 2.57 -8.35 19.05
N ILE A 84 3.01 -9.54 18.62
CA ILE A 84 2.47 -10.25 17.45
C ILE A 84 0.98 -10.54 17.65
N ASP A 85 0.61 -11.03 18.83
CA ASP A 85 -0.77 -11.36 19.21
C ASP A 85 -1.65 -10.10 19.25
N LEU A 86 -1.17 -8.99 19.85
CA LEU A 86 -1.90 -7.73 19.90
C LEU A 86 -2.08 -7.07 18.54
N LEU A 87 -1.14 -7.26 17.63
CA LEU A 87 -1.20 -6.75 16.25
C LEU A 87 -1.92 -7.72 15.32
N ASP A 88 -2.21 -8.93 15.79
CA ASP A 88 -2.87 -9.99 15.03
C ASP A 88 -2.11 -10.34 13.73
N ILE A 89 -0.79 -10.54 13.84
CA ILE A 89 0.09 -10.87 12.71
C ILE A 89 0.12 -12.38 12.50
N ASN A 90 -0.07 -12.83 11.27
CA ASN A 90 0.06 -14.24 10.93
C ASN A 90 1.51 -14.72 11.10
N GLN A 91 1.67 -15.93 11.61
CA GLN A 91 2.94 -16.63 11.75
C GLN A 91 2.85 -17.99 11.03
N GLU A 92 3.99 -18.47 10.50
CA GLU A 92 4.09 -19.84 9.97
C GLU A 92 4.30 -20.84 11.11
N ASP A 93 5.06 -20.40 12.13
CA ASP A 93 5.41 -21.19 13.32
C ASP A 93 5.35 -20.25 14.54
N PRO A 94 4.47 -20.51 15.52
CA PRO A 94 4.29 -19.64 16.69
C PRO A 94 5.56 -19.46 17.52
N ASP A 95 6.50 -20.42 17.47
CA ASP A 95 7.72 -20.38 18.30
C ASP A 95 8.88 -19.62 17.63
N THR A 96 8.74 -19.20 16.37
CA THR A 96 9.85 -18.65 15.58
C THR A 96 9.69 -17.21 15.10
N GLY A 97 8.67 -16.50 15.52
CA GLY A 97 8.38 -15.16 15.01
C GLY A 97 7.82 -15.17 13.58
N TYR A 98 8.17 -14.20 12.75
CA TYR A 98 7.66 -14.07 11.38
C TYR A 98 8.74 -13.57 10.40
N PRO A 99 8.57 -13.77 9.07
CA PRO A 99 9.59 -13.37 8.10
C PRO A 99 9.86 -11.86 8.05
N ALA A 100 11.12 -11.43 8.22
CA ALA A 100 11.54 -10.03 8.05
C ALA A 100 11.67 -9.62 6.56
N SER A 101 11.58 -10.57 5.64
CA SER A 101 11.71 -10.38 4.19
C SER A 101 10.48 -10.88 3.44
N GLY A 102 10.44 -10.76 2.13
CA GLY A 102 9.27 -11.13 1.33
C GLY A 102 8.27 -9.98 1.24
N THR A 103 6.99 -10.29 1.42
CA THR A 103 5.89 -9.31 1.44
C THR A 103 6.08 -8.27 2.53
N ARG A 104 6.04 -7.00 2.14
CA ARG A 104 6.31 -5.88 3.03
C ARG A 104 5.07 -5.52 3.84
N ASN A 105 5.29 -4.91 5.03
CA ASN A 105 4.22 -4.36 5.84
C ASN A 105 3.30 -3.47 5.01
N VAL A 106 1.99 -3.68 5.09
CA VAL A 106 1.00 -2.86 4.40
C VAL A 106 0.89 -1.50 5.08
N CYS A 107 1.21 -0.43 4.33
CA CYS A 107 1.21 0.93 4.86
C CYS A 107 -0.16 1.59 4.65
N ALA A 108 -0.58 2.46 5.57
CA ALA A 108 -1.80 3.22 5.41
C ALA A 108 -1.67 4.64 6.01
N CYS A 109 -2.37 5.62 5.45
CA CYS A 109 -2.55 6.89 6.14
C CYS A 109 -3.53 6.71 7.31
N ILE A 110 -3.67 7.74 8.17
CA ILE A 110 -4.56 7.69 9.36
C ILE A 110 -6.04 7.38 9.02
N GLY A 111 -6.45 7.61 7.76
CA GLY A 111 -7.81 7.33 7.30
C GLY A 111 -8.88 8.11 8.04
N ASN A 112 -10.11 7.61 7.99
CA ASN A 112 -11.24 8.26 8.63
C ASN A 112 -11.31 8.06 10.16
N ASN A 113 -10.29 7.46 10.76
CA ASN A 113 -10.16 7.47 12.23
C ASN A 113 -10.05 8.90 12.77
N VAL A 114 -9.39 9.81 12.01
CA VAL A 114 -9.21 11.22 12.37
C VAL A 114 -9.42 12.15 11.18
N CYS A 115 -8.98 11.79 9.97
CA CYS A 115 -8.95 12.70 8.82
C CYS A 115 -10.35 12.93 8.21
N PRO A 116 -10.83 14.19 8.15
CA PRO A 116 -12.16 14.51 7.60
C PRO A 116 -12.25 14.31 6.07
N PHE A 117 -11.12 14.22 5.37
CA PHE A 117 -11.09 14.00 3.93
C PHE A 117 -11.13 12.53 3.53
N ALA A 118 -10.81 11.63 4.45
CA ALA A 118 -10.76 10.21 4.16
C ALA A 118 -12.16 9.60 3.95
N ASN A 119 -12.25 8.68 3.01
CA ASN A 119 -13.50 8.05 2.59
C ASN A 119 -13.73 6.68 3.26
N TYR A 120 -12.72 6.14 3.94
CA TYR A 120 -12.79 4.81 4.58
C TYR A 120 -11.76 4.65 5.71
N ASN A 121 -11.89 3.56 6.47
CA ASN A 121 -10.91 3.16 7.49
C ASN A 121 -9.73 2.43 6.83
N THR A 122 -8.67 3.18 6.56
CA THR A 122 -7.48 2.67 5.87
C THR A 122 -6.75 1.62 6.69
N SER A 123 -6.68 1.77 8.01
CA SER A 123 -6.00 0.82 8.91
C SER A 123 -6.73 -0.53 8.95
N ALA A 124 -8.06 -0.53 8.99
CA ALA A 124 -8.85 -1.77 8.96
C ALA A 124 -8.66 -2.51 7.63
N PHE A 125 -8.71 -1.80 6.50
CA PHE A 125 -8.51 -2.44 5.20
C PHE A 125 -7.06 -2.90 5.01
N ALA A 126 -6.06 -2.15 5.51
CA ALA A 126 -4.67 -2.58 5.49
C ALA A 126 -4.46 -3.89 6.28
N LYS A 127 -5.07 -4.01 7.47
CA LYS A 127 -5.04 -5.25 8.27
C LYS A 127 -5.70 -6.42 7.54
N ARG A 128 -6.85 -6.19 6.89
CA ARG A 128 -7.52 -7.21 6.07
C ARG A 128 -6.60 -7.71 4.96
N ILE A 129 -5.97 -6.81 4.19
CA ILE A 129 -5.04 -7.19 3.13
C ILE A 129 -3.84 -7.96 3.71
N GLU A 130 -3.25 -7.45 4.80
CA GLU A 130 -2.11 -8.08 5.46
C GLU A 130 -2.40 -9.55 5.83
N LYS A 131 -3.59 -9.82 6.37
CA LYS A 131 -4.03 -11.17 6.73
C LYS A 131 -4.05 -12.14 5.55
N GLU A 132 -4.43 -11.65 4.37
CA GLU A 132 -4.53 -12.47 3.17
C GLU A 132 -3.18 -12.72 2.48
N ILE A 133 -2.22 -11.78 2.63
CA ILE A 133 -0.97 -11.83 1.86
C ILE A 133 0.27 -12.14 2.67
N PHE A 134 0.21 -12.11 4.00
CA PHE A 134 1.36 -12.35 4.86
C PHE A 134 1.14 -13.58 5.76
N PRO A 135 2.14 -14.44 5.96
CA PRO A 135 3.51 -14.39 5.40
C PRO A 135 3.57 -14.84 3.94
N ASN A 136 4.52 -14.29 3.18
CA ASN A 136 4.80 -14.70 1.81
C ASN A 136 6.19 -14.22 1.37
N ASP A 137 6.96 -15.08 0.67
CA ASP A 137 8.34 -14.79 0.26
C ASP A 137 8.44 -13.80 -0.90
N LEU A 138 7.37 -13.62 -1.68
CA LEU A 138 7.36 -12.68 -2.80
C LEU A 138 7.42 -11.24 -2.33
N HIS A 139 8.22 -10.42 -3.03
CA HIS A 139 8.48 -9.04 -2.67
C HIS A 139 7.38 -8.11 -3.16
N PHE A 140 6.34 -7.95 -2.37
CA PHE A 140 5.22 -7.06 -2.64
C PHE A 140 5.18 -5.85 -1.71
N LYS A 141 4.70 -4.73 -2.21
CA LYS A 141 4.48 -3.49 -1.48
C LYS A 141 3.09 -2.96 -1.75
N VAL A 142 2.27 -2.93 -0.72
CA VAL A 142 0.92 -2.37 -0.76
C VAL A 142 0.87 -1.13 0.13
N ALA A 143 0.19 -0.09 -0.33
CA ALA A 143 -0.06 1.10 0.47
C ALA A 143 -1.46 1.66 0.22
N LEU A 144 -2.07 2.22 1.27
CA LEU A 144 -3.44 2.71 1.28
C LEU A 144 -3.51 4.18 1.69
N THR A 145 -4.33 4.95 1.00
CA THR A 145 -4.65 6.33 1.40
C THR A 145 -6.16 6.58 1.38
N GLY A 146 -6.65 7.34 2.34
CA GLY A 146 -8.08 7.57 2.55
C GLY A 146 -8.74 8.46 1.49
N CYS A 147 -7.98 9.23 0.72
CA CYS A 147 -8.46 10.14 -0.32
C CYS A 147 -7.37 10.49 -1.33
N SER A 148 -7.71 11.27 -2.35
CA SER A 148 -6.81 11.66 -3.45
C SER A 148 -5.63 12.58 -3.05
N ASN A 149 -5.52 13.03 -1.80
CA ASN A 149 -4.34 13.77 -1.32
C ASN A 149 -3.08 12.90 -1.25
N ASP A 150 -3.25 11.59 -1.29
CA ASP A 150 -2.16 10.61 -1.33
C ASP A 150 -1.05 10.81 -0.28
N CYS A 151 -1.45 11.01 0.99
CA CYS A 151 -0.51 11.23 2.10
C CYS A 151 0.45 10.05 2.31
N ALA A 152 -0.01 8.82 2.03
CA ALA A 152 0.82 7.61 2.11
C ALA A 152 1.69 7.36 0.87
N LYS A 153 1.63 8.25 -0.15
CA LYS A 153 2.41 8.13 -1.40
C LYS A 153 2.24 6.77 -2.06
N VAL A 154 0.99 6.33 -2.18
CA VAL A 154 0.65 4.98 -2.62
C VAL A 154 1.12 4.69 -4.04
N ARG A 155 1.25 5.71 -4.89
CA ARG A 155 1.78 5.57 -6.26
C ARG A 155 3.26 5.18 -6.33
N LEU A 156 3.99 5.14 -5.21
CA LEU A 156 5.37 4.65 -5.13
C LEU A 156 5.45 3.13 -4.84
N HIS A 157 4.30 2.45 -4.78
CA HIS A 157 4.17 1.06 -4.37
C HIS A 157 3.69 0.17 -5.52
N ASP A 158 3.95 -1.14 -5.40
CA ASP A 158 3.50 -2.12 -6.40
C ASP A 158 1.97 -2.08 -6.54
N PHE A 159 1.25 -1.94 -5.41
CA PHE A 159 -0.17 -1.65 -5.33
C PHE A 159 -0.43 -0.40 -4.52
N GLY A 160 -1.19 0.53 -5.08
CA GLY A 160 -1.67 1.71 -4.40
C GLY A 160 -3.20 1.76 -4.37
N ILE A 161 -3.77 1.98 -3.18
CA ILE A 161 -5.22 2.00 -2.98
C ILE A 161 -5.61 3.39 -2.49
N ILE A 162 -6.49 4.06 -3.24
CA ILE A 162 -6.92 5.43 -2.96
C ILE A 162 -8.43 5.44 -2.74
N GLY A 163 -8.88 5.92 -1.57
CA GLY A 163 -10.30 6.06 -1.28
C GLY A 163 -10.97 7.11 -2.15
N MET A 164 -12.14 6.76 -2.68
CA MET A 164 -12.98 7.61 -3.51
C MET A 164 -14.36 7.78 -2.89
N THR A 165 -15.05 8.86 -3.23
CA THR A 165 -16.47 9.05 -2.93
C THR A 165 -17.23 9.46 -4.17
N MET A 166 -18.40 8.87 -4.39
CA MET A 166 -19.34 9.28 -5.42
C MET A 166 -20.30 10.29 -4.80
N PRO A 167 -20.17 11.59 -5.09
CA PRO A 167 -21.00 12.61 -4.47
C PRO A 167 -22.49 12.36 -4.75
N GLN A 168 -23.29 12.31 -3.70
CA GLN A 168 -24.75 12.24 -3.79
C GLN A 168 -25.31 13.65 -3.81
N TYR A 169 -26.25 13.94 -4.73
CA TYR A 169 -26.80 15.27 -4.92
C TYR A 169 -28.28 15.32 -4.57
N GLU A 170 -28.64 16.22 -3.67
CA GLU A 170 -30.00 16.54 -3.26
C GLU A 170 -30.38 17.94 -3.77
N ALA A 171 -31.17 17.99 -4.85
CA ALA A 171 -31.49 19.22 -5.55
C ALA A 171 -32.29 20.22 -4.70
N SER A 172 -33.16 19.73 -3.78
CA SER A 172 -33.99 20.57 -2.89
C SER A 172 -33.15 21.43 -1.93
N ARG A 173 -31.93 21.02 -1.62
CA ARG A 173 -31.01 21.78 -0.76
C ARG A 173 -30.03 22.66 -1.51
N CYS A 174 -30.03 22.59 -2.84
CA CYS A 174 -29.09 23.34 -3.67
C CYS A 174 -29.53 24.77 -3.89
N VAL A 175 -28.72 25.73 -3.48
CA VAL A 175 -28.95 27.17 -3.69
C VAL A 175 -28.19 27.71 -4.92
N SER A 176 -27.71 26.85 -5.81
CA SER A 176 -27.04 27.19 -7.06
C SER A 176 -25.81 28.13 -6.91
N CYS A 177 -25.14 28.12 -5.77
CA CYS A 177 -23.99 28.99 -5.46
C CYS A 177 -22.69 28.64 -6.23
N LYS A 178 -22.64 27.53 -6.95
CA LYS A 178 -21.50 27.06 -7.76
C LYS A 178 -20.19 26.80 -6.98
N ALA A 179 -20.18 26.83 -5.63
CA ALA A 179 -18.98 26.60 -4.82
C ALA A 179 -18.33 25.24 -5.09
N CYS A 180 -19.14 24.18 -5.29
CA CYS A 180 -18.68 22.83 -5.64
C CYS A 180 -17.98 22.79 -7.01
N ILE A 181 -18.52 23.50 -8.02
CA ILE A 181 -17.92 23.61 -9.37
C ILE A 181 -16.59 24.35 -9.29
N LYS A 182 -16.55 25.49 -8.59
CA LYS A 182 -15.31 26.26 -8.40
C LYS A 182 -14.23 25.39 -7.72
N GLY A 183 -14.60 24.65 -6.67
CA GLY A 183 -13.66 23.74 -5.98
C GLY A 183 -13.15 22.62 -6.88
N CYS A 184 -14.01 22.06 -7.75
CA CYS A 184 -13.63 21.02 -8.70
C CYS A 184 -12.64 21.55 -9.76
N LYS A 185 -12.90 22.74 -10.31
CA LYS A 185 -12.00 23.40 -11.28
C LYS A 185 -10.65 23.77 -10.68
N GLN A 186 -10.61 24.23 -9.42
CA GLN A 186 -9.36 24.56 -8.73
C GLN A 186 -8.40 23.35 -8.61
N LEU A 187 -8.93 22.12 -8.62
CA LEU A 187 -8.14 20.91 -8.65
C LEU A 187 -7.84 20.38 -10.07
N SER A 188 -8.15 21.17 -11.10
CA SER A 188 -8.01 20.78 -12.51
C SER A 188 -8.76 19.49 -12.89
N VAL A 189 -9.80 19.13 -12.13
CA VAL A 189 -10.65 17.94 -12.41
C VAL A 189 -11.79 18.29 -13.37
N ASP A 190 -12.43 19.43 -13.15
CA ASP A 190 -13.53 19.97 -13.98
C ASP A 190 -14.64 18.97 -14.31
N ALA A 191 -15.01 18.14 -13.34
CA ALA A 191 -16.02 17.09 -13.50
C ALA A 191 -17.45 17.56 -13.15
N LEU A 192 -17.64 18.83 -12.75
CA LEU A 192 -18.93 19.35 -12.35
C LEU A 192 -19.34 20.56 -13.20
N ARG A 193 -20.58 20.54 -13.67
CA ARG A 193 -21.21 21.65 -14.36
C ARG A 193 -22.61 21.91 -13.81
N MET A 194 -23.20 23.05 -14.15
CA MET A 194 -24.59 23.38 -13.80
C MET A 194 -25.42 23.47 -15.08
N GLU A 195 -26.51 22.73 -15.10
CA GLU A 195 -27.52 22.77 -16.16
C GLU A 195 -28.89 22.90 -15.49
N ASN A 196 -29.70 23.85 -15.96
CA ASN A 196 -31.04 24.10 -15.42
C ASN A 196 -31.08 24.19 -13.89
N PHE A 197 -30.11 24.92 -13.31
CA PHE A 197 -29.95 25.09 -11.85
C PHE A 197 -29.63 23.80 -11.07
N LYS A 198 -29.32 22.69 -11.77
CA LYS A 198 -28.92 21.41 -11.17
C LYS A 198 -27.44 21.14 -11.40
N ILE A 199 -26.81 20.47 -10.44
CA ILE A 199 -25.41 20.04 -10.59
C ILE A 199 -25.39 18.71 -11.35
N ILE A 200 -24.66 18.69 -12.44
CA ILE A 200 -24.38 17.49 -13.24
C ILE A 200 -22.93 17.09 -13.04
N ARG A 201 -22.71 15.81 -12.80
CA ARG A 201 -21.38 15.22 -12.62
C ARG A 201 -21.01 14.37 -13.82
N ASP A 202 -19.86 14.66 -14.37
CA ASP A 202 -19.20 13.79 -15.34
C ASP A 202 -18.50 12.65 -14.61
N HIS A 203 -18.93 11.42 -14.85
CA HIS A 203 -18.42 10.23 -14.16
C HIS A 203 -16.99 9.90 -14.56
N GLU A 204 -16.64 10.06 -15.82
CA GLU A 204 -15.31 9.74 -16.35
C GLU A 204 -14.24 10.70 -15.85
N LYS A 205 -14.57 11.99 -15.79
CA LYS A 205 -13.66 13.02 -15.27
C LYS A 205 -13.54 12.99 -13.74
N CYS A 206 -14.54 12.49 -13.04
CA CYS A 206 -14.61 12.56 -11.59
C CYS A 206 -13.60 11.61 -10.93
N VAL A 207 -12.63 12.17 -10.22
CA VAL A 207 -11.61 11.40 -9.47
C VAL A 207 -12.04 11.02 -8.04
N GLY A 208 -13.30 11.26 -7.66
CA GLY A 208 -13.84 10.86 -6.37
C GLY A 208 -13.20 11.54 -5.15
N CYS A 209 -12.58 12.70 -5.31
CA CYS A 209 -11.85 13.39 -4.23
C CYS A 209 -12.75 13.94 -3.11
N GLY A 210 -14.05 14.15 -3.37
CA GLY A 210 -15.00 14.66 -2.38
C GLY A 210 -14.88 16.16 -2.06
N VAL A 211 -14.06 16.92 -2.78
CA VAL A 211 -13.91 18.38 -2.56
C VAL A 211 -15.22 19.14 -2.73
N CYS A 212 -16.05 18.70 -3.66
CA CYS A 212 -17.38 19.28 -3.90
C CYS A 212 -18.32 19.12 -2.70
N VAL A 213 -18.16 18.03 -1.94
CA VAL A 213 -18.91 17.79 -0.70
C VAL A 213 -18.46 18.76 0.38
N THR A 214 -17.15 18.91 0.59
CA THR A 214 -16.61 19.82 1.63
C THR A 214 -16.86 21.30 1.32
N LYS A 215 -17.00 21.66 0.05
CA LYS A 215 -17.28 23.04 -0.39
C LYS A 215 -18.77 23.39 -0.43
N CYS A 216 -19.67 22.41 -0.26
CA CYS A 216 -21.11 22.65 -0.34
C CYS A 216 -21.66 23.24 0.99
N PRO A 217 -22.05 24.53 1.05
CA PRO A 217 -22.47 25.18 2.30
C PRO A 217 -23.82 24.66 2.82
N THR A 218 -24.69 24.20 1.94
CA THR A 218 -26.02 23.69 2.27
C THR A 218 -26.06 22.17 2.44
N ARG A 219 -24.90 21.49 2.26
CA ARG A 219 -24.83 20.03 2.24
C ARG A 219 -25.74 19.36 1.20
N ALA A 220 -26.02 20.05 0.10
CA ALA A 220 -26.73 19.47 -1.04
C ALA A 220 -25.90 18.38 -1.73
N LEU A 221 -24.58 18.39 -1.54
CA LEU A 221 -23.69 17.31 -1.93
C LEU A 221 -23.17 16.61 -0.66
N THR A 222 -23.32 15.28 -0.63
CA THR A 222 -22.89 14.41 0.47
C THR A 222 -22.01 13.28 -0.05
N ARG A 223 -21.24 12.62 0.85
CA ARG A 223 -20.45 11.43 0.48
C ARG A 223 -21.37 10.24 0.26
N SER A 224 -20.99 9.34 -0.66
CA SER A 224 -21.68 8.07 -0.83
C SER A 224 -21.56 7.21 0.44
N LYS A 225 -22.63 6.47 0.75
CA LYS A 225 -22.58 5.43 1.80
C LYS A 225 -21.74 4.25 1.33
N LYS A 226 -21.89 3.84 0.06
CA LYS A 226 -21.03 2.83 -0.59
C LYS A 226 -19.62 3.38 -0.71
N LYS A 227 -18.64 2.58 -0.31
CA LYS A 227 -17.22 2.92 -0.42
C LYS A 227 -16.73 2.56 -1.81
N TYR A 228 -15.91 3.42 -2.36
CA TYR A 228 -15.29 3.24 -3.66
C TYR A 228 -13.78 3.46 -3.56
N TYR A 229 -13.06 2.78 -4.40
CA TYR A 229 -11.60 2.80 -4.42
C TYR A 229 -11.07 2.96 -5.83
N LYS A 230 -9.88 3.55 -5.90
CA LYS A 230 -9.01 3.49 -7.05
C LYS A 230 -7.87 2.53 -6.73
N LEU A 231 -7.59 1.62 -7.64
CA LEU A 231 -6.43 0.75 -7.60
C LEU A 231 -5.38 1.23 -8.60
N THR A 232 -4.16 1.49 -8.12
CA THR A 232 -2.99 1.80 -8.95
C THR A 232 -1.98 0.67 -8.89
N LEU A 233 -1.25 0.45 -9.99
CA LEU A 233 -0.31 -0.66 -10.14
C LEU A 233 1.08 -0.18 -10.54
N MET A 234 2.09 -1.00 -10.26
CA MET A 234 3.43 -0.95 -10.84
C MET A 234 4.31 0.21 -10.39
N GLY A 235 3.98 0.90 -9.29
CA GLY A 235 4.82 1.95 -8.74
C GLY A 235 6.14 1.39 -8.19
N ARG A 236 7.25 2.04 -8.56
CA ARG A 236 8.59 1.72 -8.06
C ARG A 236 9.51 2.92 -8.17
N THR A 237 10.40 3.10 -7.22
CA THR A 237 11.32 4.26 -7.20
C THR A 237 12.78 3.87 -7.08
N GLY A 238 13.06 2.59 -6.78
CA GLY A 238 14.42 2.10 -6.60
C GLY A 238 15.10 1.67 -7.91
N LYS A 239 16.41 1.80 -7.96
CA LYS A 239 17.28 1.30 -9.05
C LYS A 239 16.99 1.93 -10.41
N LYS A 240 16.82 1.06 -11.44
CA LYS A 240 16.54 1.48 -12.82
C LYS A 240 15.06 1.76 -13.04
N ASN A 241 14.78 2.66 -13.97
CA ASN A 241 13.43 2.94 -14.48
C ASN A 241 12.40 3.22 -13.36
N PRO A 242 12.62 4.25 -12.51
CA PRO A 242 11.64 4.64 -11.52
C PRO A 242 10.36 5.11 -12.21
N ARG A 243 9.20 4.71 -11.68
CA ARG A 243 7.90 5.17 -12.17
C ARG A 243 6.85 5.23 -11.07
N LEU A 244 5.89 6.10 -11.26
CA LEU A 244 4.69 6.16 -10.43
C LEU A 244 3.71 5.05 -10.84
N GLY A 245 3.00 4.53 -9.86
CA GLY A 245 1.90 3.61 -10.08
C GLY A 245 0.81 4.25 -10.93
N GLN A 246 0.31 3.48 -11.90
CA GLN A 246 -0.70 3.92 -12.85
C GLN A 246 -2.08 3.43 -12.46
N ASP A 247 -3.10 4.19 -12.80
CA ASP A 247 -4.48 3.84 -12.52
C ASP A 247 -4.86 2.57 -13.31
N PHE A 248 -5.38 1.57 -12.61
CA PHE A 248 -5.88 0.32 -13.21
C PHE A 248 -7.40 0.26 -13.14
N LEU A 249 -7.95 0.35 -11.91
CA LEU A 249 -9.39 0.40 -11.71
C LEU A 249 -9.78 1.66 -10.95
N LEU A 250 -10.88 2.28 -11.37
CA LEU A 250 -11.58 3.35 -10.64
C LEU A 250 -12.96 2.83 -10.25
N TRP A 251 -13.50 3.32 -9.14
CA TRP A 251 -14.84 2.99 -8.64
C TRP A 251 -15.03 1.50 -8.32
N THR A 252 -13.98 0.84 -7.86
CA THR A 252 -13.99 -0.57 -7.44
C THR A 252 -14.24 -0.70 -5.93
N ASP A 253 -14.36 -1.94 -5.44
CA ASP A 253 -14.58 -2.30 -4.03
C ASP A 253 -13.40 -3.04 -3.40
N GLU A 254 -13.51 -3.33 -2.09
CA GLU A 254 -12.47 -3.99 -1.31
C GLU A 254 -12.24 -5.44 -1.75
N ASP A 255 -13.31 -6.18 -2.04
CA ASP A 255 -13.24 -7.61 -2.39
C ASP A 255 -12.56 -7.81 -3.74
N THR A 256 -12.92 -6.98 -4.71
CA THR A 256 -12.25 -6.91 -6.01
C THR A 256 -10.75 -6.64 -5.86
N ILE A 257 -10.37 -5.66 -5.02
CA ILE A 257 -8.96 -5.32 -4.80
C ILE A 257 -8.19 -6.49 -4.18
N VAL A 258 -8.73 -7.11 -3.13
CA VAL A 258 -8.10 -8.26 -2.47
C VAL A 258 -7.91 -9.41 -3.45
N LYS A 259 -8.94 -9.74 -4.24
CA LYS A 259 -8.89 -10.79 -5.23
C LYS A 259 -7.81 -10.53 -6.30
N ILE A 260 -7.71 -9.30 -6.79
CA ILE A 260 -6.67 -8.91 -7.76
C ILE A 260 -5.28 -9.03 -7.15
N ILE A 261 -5.09 -8.62 -5.91
CA ILE A 261 -3.80 -8.77 -5.22
C ILE A 261 -3.43 -10.26 -5.15
N LEU A 262 -4.33 -11.13 -4.71
CA LEU A 262 -4.09 -12.57 -4.61
C LEU A 262 -3.80 -13.20 -5.99
N ASN A 263 -4.56 -12.84 -7.00
CA ASN A 263 -4.31 -13.27 -8.38
C ASN A 263 -2.95 -12.81 -8.89
N THR A 264 -2.50 -11.60 -8.49
CA THR A 264 -1.18 -11.11 -8.85
C THR A 264 -0.05 -11.91 -8.18
N TYR A 265 -0.25 -12.42 -6.97
CA TYR A 265 0.71 -13.36 -6.36
C TYR A 265 0.85 -14.63 -7.21
N ARG A 266 -0.25 -15.17 -7.75
CA ARG A 266 -0.23 -16.33 -8.67
C ARG A 266 0.51 -15.99 -9.96
N PHE A 267 0.20 -14.84 -10.58
CA PHE A 267 0.90 -14.34 -11.75
C PHE A 267 2.41 -14.19 -11.54
N VAL A 268 2.82 -13.59 -10.41
CA VAL A 268 4.25 -13.42 -10.11
C VAL A 268 4.94 -14.76 -9.88
N LYS A 269 4.31 -15.72 -9.22
CA LYS A 269 4.87 -17.08 -9.05
C LYS A 269 5.14 -17.76 -10.39
N GLU A 270 4.26 -17.55 -11.38
CA GLU A 270 4.39 -18.13 -12.72
C GLU A 270 5.49 -17.46 -13.53
N TYR A 271 5.52 -16.11 -13.49
CA TYR A 271 6.34 -15.34 -14.44
C TYR A 271 7.61 -14.71 -13.83
N ILE A 272 7.90 -14.90 -12.56
CA ILE A 272 9.13 -14.36 -11.96
C ILE A 272 10.37 -14.93 -12.66
N SER A 273 11.34 -14.08 -12.99
CA SER A 273 12.56 -14.52 -13.62
C SER A 273 13.34 -15.48 -12.72
N PRO A 274 13.76 -16.66 -13.19
CA PRO A 274 14.65 -17.56 -12.43
C PRO A 274 15.98 -16.89 -12.03
N ASN A 275 16.40 -15.88 -12.81
CA ASN A 275 17.61 -15.10 -12.58
C ASN A 275 17.37 -13.82 -11.77
N ALA A 276 16.18 -13.64 -11.21
CA ALA A 276 15.87 -12.45 -10.41
C ALA A 276 16.84 -12.34 -9.21
N PRO A 277 17.53 -11.20 -9.02
CA PRO A 277 18.50 -11.04 -7.94
C PRO A 277 17.88 -11.30 -6.57
N GLY A 278 18.36 -12.36 -5.89
CA GLY A 278 17.83 -12.80 -4.60
C GLY A 278 16.37 -13.25 -4.65
N GLY A 279 15.90 -13.78 -5.79
CA GLY A 279 14.51 -14.22 -5.99
C GLY A 279 13.49 -13.09 -5.94
N LYS A 280 13.89 -11.85 -6.23
CA LYS A 280 13.04 -10.66 -6.08
C LYS A 280 12.96 -9.88 -7.38
N GLU A 281 11.78 -9.86 -7.94
CA GLU A 281 11.43 -9.03 -9.10
C GLU A 281 10.20 -8.18 -8.76
N HIS A 282 10.22 -6.88 -9.09
CA HIS A 282 9.02 -6.04 -8.93
C HIS A 282 7.98 -6.38 -9.99
N ILE A 283 6.71 -6.35 -9.62
CA ILE A 283 5.57 -6.61 -10.51
C ILE A 283 5.70 -5.85 -11.83
N GLY A 284 6.09 -4.57 -11.75
CA GLY A 284 6.21 -3.74 -12.93
C GLY A 284 7.23 -4.24 -13.96
N TYR A 285 8.31 -4.91 -13.54
CA TYR A 285 9.25 -5.51 -14.49
C TYR A 285 8.68 -6.77 -15.14
N ILE A 286 7.94 -7.57 -14.35
CA ILE A 286 7.30 -8.79 -14.86
C ILE A 286 6.24 -8.41 -15.89
N ILE A 287 5.39 -7.42 -15.59
CA ILE A 287 4.34 -6.96 -16.51
C ILE A 287 4.95 -6.35 -17.78
N ASP A 288 6.04 -5.56 -17.66
CA ASP A 288 6.73 -4.99 -18.83
C ASP A 288 7.27 -6.09 -19.76
N ARG A 289 7.72 -7.22 -19.20
CA ARG A 289 8.29 -8.34 -19.94
C ARG A 289 7.23 -9.28 -20.53
N VAL A 290 6.19 -9.57 -19.79
CA VAL A 290 5.14 -10.53 -20.15
C VAL A 290 4.03 -9.88 -20.99
N GLY A 291 3.76 -8.60 -20.74
CA GLY A 291 2.70 -7.84 -21.37
C GLY A 291 1.51 -7.59 -20.44
N PHE A 292 0.91 -6.41 -20.59
CA PHE A 292 -0.20 -5.98 -19.76
C PHE A 292 -1.50 -6.77 -20.01
N GLU A 293 -1.74 -7.18 -21.25
CA GLU A 293 -2.93 -7.98 -21.58
C GLU A 293 -2.90 -9.34 -20.90
N GLU A 294 -1.75 -9.99 -20.85
CA GLU A 294 -1.60 -11.25 -20.12
C GLU A 294 -1.79 -11.05 -18.63
N TYR A 295 -1.20 -10.00 -18.07
CA TYR A 295 -1.42 -9.64 -16.66
C TYR A 295 -2.92 -9.43 -16.35
N LYS A 296 -3.67 -8.71 -17.22
CA LYS A 296 -5.11 -8.49 -17.02
C LYS A 296 -5.90 -9.80 -16.94
N LYS A 297 -5.59 -10.78 -17.78
CA LYS A 297 -6.26 -12.09 -17.72
C LYS A 297 -6.08 -12.74 -16.35
N TRP A 298 -4.86 -12.73 -15.82
CA TRP A 298 -4.59 -13.26 -14.50
C TRP A 298 -5.22 -12.45 -13.40
N ALA A 299 -5.05 -11.14 -13.42
CA ALA A 299 -5.54 -10.23 -12.38
C ALA A 299 -7.05 -10.29 -12.23
N LEU A 300 -7.78 -10.45 -13.35
CA LEU A 300 -9.24 -10.48 -13.39
C LEU A 300 -9.84 -11.90 -13.34
N ASP A 301 -9.03 -12.93 -13.16
CA ASP A 301 -9.50 -14.31 -13.06
C ASP A 301 -10.48 -14.48 -11.89
N GLY A 302 -11.75 -14.81 -12.20
CA GLY A 302 -12.82 -14.93 -11.22
C GLY A 302 -13.20 -13.64 -10.49
N VAL A 303 -12.92 -12.47 -11.10
CA VAL A 303 -13.29 -11.15 -10.56
C VAL A 303 -14.56 -10.65 -11.26
N GLU A 304 -15.56 -10.29 -10.48
CA GLU A 304 -16.77 -9.61 -10.96
C GLU A 304 -16.64 -8.12 -10.68
N LEU A 305 -16.54 -7.32 -11.73
CA LEU A 305 -16.44 -5.86 -11.61
C LEU A 305 -17.82 -5.25 -11.38
N MET A 306 -17.87 -4.25 -10.49
CA MET A 306 -19.10 -3.46 -10.31
C MET A 306 -19.47 -2.71 -11.60
N PRO A 307 -20.76 -2.45 -11.86
CA PRO A 307 -21.19 -1.69 -13.04
C PRO A 307 -20.56 -0.30 -13.16
N GLU A 308 -20.23 0.33 -12.02
CA GLU A 308 -19.60 1.66 -11.99
C GLU A 308 -18.10 1.63 -12.22
N THR A 309 -17.47 0.44 -12.23
CA THR A 309 -16.02 0.31 -12.35
C THR A 309 -15.56 0.73 -13.73
N ILE A 310 -14.57 1.64 -13.75
CA ILE A 310 -13.84 2.00 -14.97
C ILE A 310 -12.47 1.30 -14.93
N MET A 311 -12.19 0.53 -15.95
CA MET A 311 -10.90 -0.14 -16.12
C MET A 311 -10.08 0.58 -17.21
N HIS A 312 -8.81 0.84 -16.90
CA HIS A 312 -7.87 1.36 -17.90
C HIS A 312 -7.30 0.22 -18.73
N ASP A 313 -7.53 0.28 -20.04
CA ASP A 313 -7.07 -0.75 -21.00
C ASP A 313 -5.58 -0.68 -21.30
N ARG A 314 -4.93 0.44 -20.96
CA ARG A 314 -3.52 0.68 -21.24
C ARG A 314 -2.82 1.23 -20.02
N LEU A 315 -1.64 0.71 -19.74
CA LEU A 315 -0.70 1.33 -18.82
C LEU A 315 0.26 2.19 -19.64
N TYR A 316 0.25 3.49 -19.36
CA TYR A 316 1.17 4.43 -19.98
C TYR A 316 2.43 4.58 -19.15
N TRP A 317 3.58 4.36 -19.79
CA TRP A 317 4.86 4.58 -19.16
C TRP A 317 5.31 6.04 -19.34
N GLY A 318 5.05 6.87 -18.36
CA GLY A 318 5.44 8.29 -18.34
C GLY A 318 6.65 8.62 -17.47
N GLY A 319 7.43 7.60 -17.08
CA GLY A 319 8.59 7.78 -16.22
C GLY A 319 9.88 8.09 -16.99
N ILE A 320 10.96 8.29 -16.24
CA ILE A 320 12.30 8.43 -16.81
C ILE A 320 12.80 7.04 -17.23
N HIS A 321 13.09 6.87 -18.50
CA HIS A 321 13.70 5.65 -19.04
C HIS A 321 15.22 5.78 -19.04
N PHE A 322 15.90 4.89 -18.33
CA PHE A 322 17.34 4.76 -18.35
C PHE A 322 17.74 3.54 -19.20
N ASP A 323 17.34 3.52 -20.48
CA ASP A 323 17.63 2.41 -21.37
C ASP A 323 19.08 2.46 -21.89
N ARG A 324 19.72 3.64 -21.83
CA ARG A 324 21.12 3.79 -22.18
C ARG A 324 22.02 3.47 -20.99
N ARG A 325 22.98 2.62 -21.20
CA ARG A 325 24.12 2.52 -20.32
C ARG A 325 24.89 3.84 -20.44
N LEU A 326 25.13 4.52 -19.34
CA LEU A 326 25.98 5.70 -19.31
C LEU A 326 27.35 5.31 -19.89
N GLY A 327 27.70 5.86 -21.06
CA GLY A 327 28.98 5.62 -21.72
C GLY A 327 28.90 4.89 -23.07
N GLU A 328 27.76 4.36 -23.50
CA GLU A 328 27.61 3.88 -24.88
C GLU A 328 27.43 5.09 -25.81
N LYS A 329 28.47 5.44 -26.54
CA LYS A 329 28.37 6.39 -27.65
C LYS A 329 27.56 5.76 -28.76
N GLU A 330 26.66 6.52 -29.35
CA GLU A 330 26.04 6.15 -30.62
C GLU A 330 27.16 5.90 -31.64
N SER A 331 27.28 4.68 -32.13
CA SER A 331 28.12 4.33 -33.27
C SER A 331 27.42 4.70 -34.56
#